data_c523f0ab35d7c00881a8b280db053d33
#
_entry.id   c523f0ab35d7c00881a8b280db053d33
#
_cell.length_a   1.000
_cell.length_b   1.000
_cell.length_c   1.000
_cell.angle_alpha   90.00
_cell.angle_beta   90.00
_cell.angle_gamma   90.00
#
_symmetry.space_group_name_H-M   'P 1'
#
loop_
_entity.id
_entity.type
_entity.pdbx_description
1 polymer ?
#
loop_
_entity_poly.entity_id
_entity_poly.type
_entity_poly.pdbx_seq_one_letter_code
_entity_poly.pdbx_strand_id
1 'polypeptide(L)'
;MNFPGFRVLRILVASLAIAFAFAASLRADGDATSLYKAKCAVCHGPDGSGNTTMGKQMQSPDLRSDEVQKQTDAQLIDATTNGKGKKMPAYKGKLTDDQIKQLVAYIRELAKKK
;
A
#
# COMPACT_ATOMS: atom_id res chain seq x y z
N MET A 1 -16.71 26.96 -39.15
CA MET A 1 -17.59 25.77 -39.36
C MET A 1 -17.56 24.94 -38.13
N ASN A 2 -18.65 24.90 -37.38
CA ASN A 2 -18.79 24.07 -36.17
C ASN A 2 -19.39 22.74 -36.57
N PHE A 3 -18.57 21.69 -36.65
CA PHE A 3 -19.05 20.33 -36.81
C PHE A 3 -19.48 19.79 -35.44
N PRO A 4 -20.77 19.54 -35.19
CA PRO A 4 -21.25 19.05 -33.89
C PRO A 4 -20.65 17.69 -33.51
N GLY A 5 -20.22 16.89 -34.48
CA GLY A 5 -19.59 15.60 -34.24
C GLY A 5 -18.23 15.66 -33.51
N PHE A 6 -17.50 16.75 -33.65
CA PHE A 6 -16.18 16.89 -33.00
C PHE A 6 -16.29 17.12 -31.48
N ARG A 7 -17.36 17.71 -31.01
CA ARG A 7 -17.62 17.93 -29.57
C ARG A 7 -18.03 16.65 -28.86
N VAL A 8 -18.85 15.85 -29.52
CA VAL A 8 -19.30 14.54 -28.98
C VAL A 8 -18.13 13.58 -28.88
N LEU A 9 -17.27 13.53 -29.91
CA LEU A 9 -16.08 12.66 -29.90
C LEU A 9 -15.09 13.04 -28.78
N ARG A 10 -14.89 14.33 -28.52
CA ARG A 10 -14.02 14.78 -27.42
C ARG A 10 -14.55 14.40 -26.03
N ILE A 11 -15.86 14.47 -25.83
CA ILE A 11 -16.50 14.10 -24.57
C ILE A 11 -16.40 12.58 -24.34
N LEU A 12 -16.60 11.76 -25.37
CA LEU A 12 -16.50 10.31 -25.27
C LEU A 12 -15.06 9.84 -24.96
N VAL A 13 -14.06 10.48 -25.59
CA VAL A 13 -12.64 10.16 -25.32
C VAL A 13 -12.23 10.54 -23.89
N ALA A 14 -12.67 11.69 -23.40
CA ALA A 14 -12.41 12.14 -22.03
C ALA A 14 -13.06 11.19 -21.00
N SER A 15 -14.30 10.76 -21.25
CA SER A 15 -15.03 9.83 -20.36
C SER A 15 -14.35 8.45 -20.30
N LEU A 16 -13.84 7.95 -21.43
CA LEU A 16 -13.14 6.67 -21.49
C LEU A 16 -11.79 6.72 -20.75
N ALA A 17 -11.06 7.83 -20.83
CA ALA A 17 -9.79 8.01 -20.13
C ALA A 17 -9.96 8.05 -18.61
N ILE A 18 -11.03 8.70 -18.10
CA ILE A 18 -11.35 8.76 -16.67
C ILE A 18 -11.73 7.38 -16.14
N ALA A 19 -12.54 6.61 -16.86
CA ALA A 19 -12.91 5.26 -16.47
C ALA A 19 -11.71 4.31 -16.41
N PHE A 20 -10.74 4.45 -17.33
CA PHE A 20 -9.53 3.62 -17.34
C PHE A 20 -8.59 3.94 -16.18
N ALA A 21 -8.40 5.22 -15.83
CA ALA A 21 -7.59 5.63 -14.68
C ALA A 21 -8.16 5.13 -13.35
N PHE A 22 -9.50 5.13 -13.21
CA PHE A 22 -10.18 4.62 -12.01
C PHE A 22 -10.03 3.10 -11.85
N ALA A 23 -10.13 2.34 -12.94
CA ALA A 23 -9.96 0.89 -12.91
C ALA A 23 -8.52 0.47 -12.54
N ALA A 24 -7.49 1.23 -12.94
CA ALA A 24 -6.11 0.98 -12.58
C ALA A 24 -5.85 1.20 -11.08
N SER A 25 -6.48 2.22 -10.48
CA SER A 25 -6.38 2.49 -9.04
C SER A 25 -6.98 1.37 -8.19
N LEU A 26 -8.12 0.80 -8.59
CA LEU A 26 -8.77 -0.32 -7.88
C LEU A 26 -7.91 -1.60 -7.88
N ARG A 27 -7.17 -1.85 -8.95
CA ARG A 27 -6.27 -3.01 -9.04
C ARG A 27 -5.06 -2.88 -8.12
N ALA A 28 -4.50 -1.69 -8.00
CA ALA A 28 -3.36 -1.43 -7.12
C ALA A 28 -3.71 -1.67 -5.64
N ASP A 29 -4.87 -1.20 -5.19
CA ASP A 29 -5.32 -1.38 -3.80
C ASP A 29 -5.59 -2.85 -3.47
N GLY A 30 -6.20 -3.62 -4.38
CA GLY A 30 -6.44 -5.05 -4.20
C GLY A 30 -5.16 -5.86 -4.08
N ASP A 31 -4.13 -5.52 -4.83
CA ASP A 31 -2.83 -6.20 -4.83
C ASP A 31 -2.06 -5.93 -3.52
N ALA A 32 -2.03 -4.69 -3.04
CA ALA A 32 -1.39 -4.31 -1.77
C ALA A 32 -2.04 -5.02 -0.58
N THR A 33 -3.36 -5.14 -0.54
CA THR A 33 -4.08 -5.85 0.53
C THR A 33 -3.71 -7.33 0.55
N SER A 34 -3.73 -7.99 -0.59
CA SER A 34 -3.37 -9.41 -0.73
C SER A 34 -1.91 -9.65 -0.35
N LEU A 35 -1.03 -8.77 -0.80
CA LEU A 35 0.40 -8.85 -0.51
C LEU A 35 0.69 -8.64 0.98
N TYR A 36 0.04 -7.68 1.62
CA TYR A 36 0.14 -7.44 3.05
C TYR A 36 -0.29 -8.67 3.86
N LYS A 37 -1.44 -9.26 3.52
CA LYS A 37 -1.94 -10.46 4.18
C LYS A 37 -0.97 -11.64 4.06
N ALA A 38 -0.36 -11.80 2.89
CA ALA A 38 0.55 -12.92 2.62
C ALA A 38 1.94 -12.75 3.27
N LYS A 39 2.44 -11.52 3.41
CA LYS A 39 3.83 -11.26 3.78
C LYS A 39 4.02 -10.57 5.12
N CYS A 40 3.06 -9.77 5.57
CA CYS A 40 3.22 -8.86 6.70
C CYS A 40 2.32 -9.23 7.90
N ALA A 41 1.11 -9.71 7.64
CA ALA A 41 0.08 -9.91 8.66
C ALA A 41 0.43 -10.96 9.71
N VAL A 42 1.30 -11.93 9.41
CA VAL A 42 1.73 -12.94 10.38
C VAL A 42 2.38 -12.31 11.63
N CYS A 43 3.11 -11.22 11.46
CA CYS A 43 3.71 -10.45 12.55
C CYS A 43 2.88 -9.22 12.90
N HIS A 44 2.54 -8.40 11.89
CA HIS A 44 1.89 -7.11 12.11
C HIS A 44 0.38 -7.19 12.35
N GLY A 45 -0.25 -8.36 12.14
CA GLY A 45 -1.68 -8.54 12.23
C GLY A 45 -2.43 -8.07 10.98
N PRO A 46 -3.63 -8.61 10.72
CA PRO A 46 -4.44 -8.19 9.58
C PRO A 46 -4.90 -6.73 9.69
N ASP A 47 -4.99 -6.20 10.89
CA ASP A 47 -5.33 -4.81 11.21
C ASP A 47 -4.12 -3.89 11.41
N GLY A 48 -2.90 -4.41 11.38
CA GLY A 48 -1.65 -3.69 11.60
C GLY A 48 -1.28 -3.47 13.07
N SER A 49 -2.04 -4.02 14.02
CA SER A 49 -1.83 -3.81 15.47
C SER A 49 -0.59 -4.50 16.05
N GLY A 50 -0.04 -5.48 15.35
CA GLY A 50 1.00 -6.35 15.91
C GLY A 50 0.48 -7.38 16.90
N ASN A 51 -0.83 -7.48 17.11
CA ASN A 51 -1.47 -8.36 18.07
C ASN A 51 -1.61 -9.79 17.53
N THR A 52 -0.51 -10.42 17.23
CA THR A 52 -0.40 -11.83 16.84
C THR A 52 0.61 -12.52 17.74
N THR A 53 0.60 -13.86 17.76
CA THR A 53 1.59 -14.62 18.52
C THR A 53 3.02 -14.26 18.08
N MET A 54 3.27 -14.26 16.78
CA MET A 54 4.58 -13.89 16.24
C MET A 54 4.90 -12.42 16.48
N GLY A 55 3.92 -11.53 16.31
CA GLY A 55 4.08 -10.10 16.58
C GLY A 55 4.52 -9.80 18.00
N LYS A 56 3.95 -10.48 18.99
CA LYS A 56 4.34 -10.35 20.39
C LYS A 56 5.75 -10.87 20.65
N GLN A 57 6.11 -12.01 20.09
CA GLN A 57 7.46 -12.58 20.21
C GLN A 57 8.52 -11.68 19.57
N MET A 58 8.23 -11.12 18.42
CA MET A 58 9.13 -10.24 17.70
C MET A 58 9.07 -8.78 18.12
N GLN A 59 8.16 -8.44 19.04
CA GLN A 59 7.91 -7.06 19.47
C GLN A 59 7.56 -6.14 18.29
N SER A 60 6.73 -6.65 17.37
CA SER A 60 6.28 -5.89 16.21
C SER A 60 5.47 -4.67 16.65
N PRO A 61 5.81 -3.46 16.17
CA PRO A 61 5.07 -2.27 16.54
C PRO A 61 3.66 -2.27 15.94
N ASP A 62 2.75 -1.57 16.62
CA ASP A 62 1.47 -1.21 16.03
C ASP A 62 1.69 -0.24 14.88
N LEU A 63 1.48 -0.69 13.64
CA LEU A 63 1.67 0.12 12.44
C LEU A 63 0.74 1.33 12.38
N ARG A 64 -0.34 1.35 13.17
CA ARG A 64 -1.31 2.44 13.26
C ARG A 64 -0.95 3.49 14.30
N SER A 65 0.11 3.25 15.08
CA SER A 65 0.56 4.15 16.15
C SER A 65 1.11 5.46 15.59
N ASP A 66 1.05 6.52 16.40
CA ASP A 66 1.63 7.80 16.03
C ASP A 66 3.14 7.71 15.83
N GLU A 67 3.82 6.83 16.58
CA GLU A 67 5.25 6.59 16.42
C GLU A 67 5.60 6.08 15.02
N VAL A 68 4.81 5.17 14.47
CA VAL A 68 5.01 4.67 13.08
C VAL A 68 4.51 5.70 12.07
N GLN A 69 3.34 6.29 12.30
CA GLN A 69 2.71 7.18 11.32
C GLN A 69 3.42 8.53 11.14
N LYS A 70 4.18 9.01 12.11
CA LYS A 70 5.03 10.21 11.97
C LYS A 70 6.28 9.98 11.12
N GLN A 71 6.67 8.74 10.87
CA GLN A 71 7.77 8.42 9.97
C GLN A 71 7.41 8.79 8.53
N THR A 72 8.42 9.22 7.75
CA THR A 72 8.22 9.50 6.33
C THR A 72 8.00 8.23 5.53
N ASP A 73 7.40 8.33 4.36
CA ASP A 73 7.26 7.18 3.45
C ASP A 73 8.62 6.60 3.08
N ALA A 74 9.65 7.44 2.90
CA ALA A 74 11.01 6.98 2.64
C ALA A 74 11.56 6.12 3.78
N GLN A 75 11.31 6.48 5.04
CA GLN A 75 11.72 5.69 6.20
C GLN A 75 10.99 4.35 6.29
N LEU A 76 9.69 4.33 6.00
CA LEU A 76 8.91 3.10 5.97
C LEU A 76 9.29 2.19 4.80
N ILE A 77 9.59 2.77 3.64
CA ILE A 77 10.12 2.04 2.48
C ILE A 77 11.48 1.43 2.81
N ASP A 78 12.38 2.19 3.43
CA ASP A 78 13.69 1.70 3.85
C ASP A 78 13.57 0.53 4.84
N ALA A 79 12.72 0.66 5.86
CA ALA A 79 12.47 -0.39 6.84
C ALA A 79 11.95 -1.68 6.20
N THR A 80 11.08 -1.57 5.20
CA THR A 80 10.54 -2.72 4.46
C THR A 80 11.60 -3.32 3.51
N THR A 81 12.34 -2.48 2.84
CA THR A 81 13.38 -2.90 1.87
C THR A 81 14.53 -3.62 2.56
N ASN A 82 15.06 -3.03 3.62
CA ASN A 82 16.28 -3.49 4.30
C ASN A 82 16.01 -4.29 5.58
N GLY A 83 14.77 -4.31 6.07
CA GLY A 83 14.40 -4.98 7.31
C GLY A 83 14.85 -4.24 8.57
N LYS A 84 14.61 -4.85 9.71
CA LYS A 84 14.96 -4.35 11.05
C LYS A 84 15.68 -5.44 11.83
N GLY A 85 16.97 -5.57 11.62
CA GLY A 85 17.81 -6.57 12.30
C GLY A 85 17.31 -7.99 12.06
N LYS A 86 17.25 -8.80 13.14
CA LYS A 86 16.75 -10.19 13.07
C LYS A 86 15.24 -10.30 13.20
N LYS A 87 14.55 -9.21 13.56
CA LYS A 87 13.11 -9.23 13.87
C LYS A 87 12.24 -9.09 12.64
N MET A 88 12.55 -8.17 11.76
CA MET A 88 11.83 -7.95 10.52
C MET A 88 12.73 -8.28 9.32
N PRO A 89 12.36 -9.23 8.46
CA PRO A 89 13.18 -9.59 7.31
C PRO A 89 13.23 -8.47 6.27
N ALA A 90 14.31 -8.44 5.49
CA ALA A 90 14.45 -7.56 4.34
C ALA A 90 13.66 -8.12 3.14
N TYR A 91 12.97 -7.24 2.43
CA TYR A 91 12.21 -7.61 1.23
C TYR A 91 12.90 -7.18 -0.08
N LYS A 92 14.09 -6.61 0.01
CA LYS A 92 14.94 -6.30 -1.16
C LYS A 92 15.14 -7.57 -2.00
N GLY A 93 14.85 -7.47 -3.30
CA GLY A 93 14.95 -8.61 -4.22
C GLY A 93 13.81 -9.64 -4.11
N LYS A 94 12.92 -9.53 -3.13
CA LYS A 94 11.73 -10.37 -2.97
C LYS A 94 10.45 -9.66 -3.42
N LEU A 95 10.39 -8.36 -3.25
CA LEU A 95 9.33 -7.48 -3.71
C LEU A 95 9.92 -6.39 -4.60
N THR A 96 9.13 -5.91 -5.55
CA THR A 96 9.50 -4.76 -6.37
C THR A 96 9.40 -3.46 -5.56
N ASP A 97 10.10 -2.42 -5.99
CA ASP A 97 10.01 -1.09 -5.37
C ASP A 97 8.56 -0.56 -5.37
N ASP A 98 7.82 -0.81 -6.45
CA ASP A 98 6.42 -0.39 -6.53
C ASP A 98 5.53 -1.17 -5.56
N GLN A 99 5.75 -2.46 -5.38
CA GLN A 99 5.05 -3.26 -4.37
C GLN A 99 5.32 -2.75 -2.96
N ILE A 100 6.57 -2.38 -2.64
CA ILE A 100 6.94 -1.82 -1.35
C ILE A 100 6.26 -0.47 -1.13
N LYS A 101 6.23 0.41 -2.13
CA LYS A 101 5.50 1.69 -2.06
C LYS A 101 4.00 1.50 -1.84
N GLN A 102 3.39 0.53 -2.51
CA GLN A 102 1.97 0.19 -2.33
C GLN A 102 1.70 -0.35 -0.92
N LEU A 103 2.60 -1.15 -0.35
CA LEU A 103 2.50 -1.62 1.03
C LEU A 103 2.58 -0.46 2.02
N VAL A 104 3.45 0.51 1.82
CA VAL A 104 3.53 1.70 2.67
C VAL A 104 2.24 2.52 2.59
N ALA A 105 1.68 2.71 1.40
CA ALA A 105 0.37 3.34 1.25
C ALA A 105 -0.73 2.58 1.98
N TYR A 106 -0.73 1.25 1.93
CA TYR A 106 -1.67 0.40 2.65
C TYR A 106 -1.53 0.54 4.18
N ILE A 107 -0.30 0.62 4.70
CA ILE A 107 -0.04 0.89 6.13
C ILE A 107 -0.65 2.22 6.57
N ARG A 108 -0.61 3.26 5.73
CA ARG A 108 -1.28 4.54 5.99
C ARG A 108 -2.81 4.37 6.07
N GLU A 109 -3.38 3.55 5.19
CA GLU A 109 -4.82 3.26 5.22
C GLU A 109 -5.25 2.48 6.46
N LEU A 110 -4.43 1.55 6.96
CA LEU A 110 -4.72 0.83 8.20
C LEU A 110 -4.88 1.80 9.39
N ALA A 111 -4.09 2.85 9.46
CA ALA A 111 -4.15 3.84 10.53
C ALA A 111 -5.46 4.65 10.51
N LYS A 112 -6.08 4.83 9.36
CA LYS A 112 -7.38 5.53 9.22
C LYS A 112 -8.57 4.70 9.72
N LYS A 113 -8.39 3.40 9.85
CA LYS A 113 -9.44 2.46 10.29
C LYS A 113 -9.35 2.11 11.80
N LYS A 114 -8.49 2.79 12.52
CA LYS A 114 -8.26 2.62 13.96
C LYS A 114 -9.47 3.02 14.78
#